data_bb1015339c82e490055d33e485d7fc8b
#
_entry.id   bb1015339c82e490055d33e485d7fc8b
#
_cell.length_a   1.000
_cell.length_b   1.000
_cell.length_c   1.000
_cell.angle_alpha   90.00
_cell.angle_beta   90.00
_cell.angle_gamma   90.00
#
_symmetry.space_group_name_H-M   'P 1'
#
loop_
_entity.id
_entity.type
_entity.pdbx_description
1 polymer ?
#
loop_
_entity_poly.entity_id
_entity_poly.type
_entity_poly.pdbx_seq_one_letter_code
_entity_poly.pdbx_strand_id
1 'polypeptide(L)'
;KFTAAAAILCMLLGCTVTGFAAWKFLMPQNVALECRDKELAKAFESKDAVIMNESQTYGGYNFTLLGAVSGEFLKDFCSAGNQVSTAKTYAVVAIAKTDGAPMPKTSEDSYGKEPLFISPLIQGLNPKDYNIVTMNGGYSEIVRDGIMYRIIECDNIEMFADKALYLCISNTNFFETAAYSFDEKTGVITSNSSYKGMKLLFDLPLKTNKADKKAAEQYLKNLSLSAEREMKENKGDNRVMEVDINEIREKWTLISEKKVIPDKEGRIYYSYEGKSGSGEGFVLEEILFDKGQTGYSQSFEISESDNWKSAVLYYRDKQGEVIVSVYEIEK
;
A
#
# COMPACT_ATOMS: atom_id res chain seq x y z
N LYS A 1 -18.90 -41.24 13.76
CA LYS A 1 -19.32 -39.94 14.28
C LYS A 1 -18.19 -39.43 15.18
N PHE A 2 -17.28 -38.64 14.65
CA PHE A 2 -16.31 -37.88 15.44
C PHE A 2 -16.49 -36.42 15.05
N THR A 3 -17.05 -35.66 15.99
CA THR A 3 -17.09 -34.21 15.98
C THR A 3 -15.73 -33.68 16.42
N ALA A 4 -14.97 -33.11 15.50
CA ALA A 4 -13.76 -32.37 15.84
C ALA A 4 -14.18 -31.00 16.34
N ALA A 5 -14.12 -30.76 17.64
CA ALA A 5 -14.18 -29.44 18.23
C ALA A 5 -12.79 -28.79 18.06
N ALA A 6 -12.69 -27.79 17.25
CA ALA A 6 -11.49 -26.95 17.18
C ALA A 6 -11.44 -26.12 18.47
N ALA A 7 -10.51 -26.43 19.35
CA ALA A 7 -10.20 -25.61 20.51
C ALA A 7 -9.39 -24.40 20.07
N ILE A 8 -10.00 -23.22 20.09
CA ILE A 8 -9.29 -21.95 19.97
C ILE A 8 -8.52 -21.75 21.29
N LEU A 9 -7.23 -21.96 21.24
CA LEU A 9 -6.33 -21.67 22.37
C LEU A 9 -5.96 -20.20 22.32
N CYS A 10 -6.73 -19.35 23.00
CA CYS A 10 -6.34 -17.98 23.30
C CYS A 10 -5.11 -18.01 24.23
N MET A 11 -3.91 -17.81 23.68
CA MET A 11 -2.76 -17.46 24.50
C MET A 11 -2.88 -16.01 24.95
N LEU A 12 -3.40 -15.81 26.14
CA LEU A 12 -3.26 -14.58 26.91
C LEU A 12 -1.80 -14.45 27.35
N LEU A 13 -0.95 -13.83 26.51
CA LEU A 13 0.33 -13.31 26.94
C LEU A 13 0.04 -12.07 27.79
N GLY A 14 0.31 -12.17 29.08
CA GLY A 14 0.12 -11.12 30.05
C GLY A 14 0.93 -9.87 29.69
N CYS A 15 0.28 -8.88 29.13
CA CYS A 15 0.81 -7.53 29.05
C CYS A 15 0.65 -6.87 30.41
N THR A 16 1.75 -6.58 31.09
CA THR A 16 1.78 -5.67 32.23
C THR A 16 1.32 -4.29 31.75
N VAL A 17 0.10 -3.93 32.14
CA VAL A 17 -0.46 -2.60 31.86
C VAL A 17 0.29 -1.57 32.69
N THR A 18 1.33 -0.97 32.14
CA THR A 18 1.89 0.27 32.64
C THR A 18 1.20 1.42 31.91
N GLY A 19 0.25 2.07 32.60
CA GLY A 19 -0.24 3.42 32.39
C GLY A 19 -0.41 3.93 30.95
N PHE A 20 -1.09 3.19 30.06
CA PHE A 20 -1.49 3.75 28.78
C PHE A 20 -2.68 4.69 28.98
N ALA A 21 -2.55 5.94 28.53
CA ALA A 21 -3.71 6.79 28.31
C ALA A 21 -4.69 6.01 27.41
N ALA A 22 -5.92 5.81 27.88
CA ALA A 22 -6.92 5.14 27.07
C ALA A 22 -7.25 6.04 25.86
N TRP A 23 -6.68 5.73 24.71
CA TRP A 23 -7.02 6.45 23.49
C TRP A 23 -8.50 6.27 23.16
N LYS A 24 -9.16 7.38 22.94
CA LYS A 24 -10.52 7.37 22.42
C LYS A 24 -10.43 7.49 20.90
N PHE A 25 -10.41 6.37 20.22
CA PHE A 25 -10.41 6.34 18.77
C PHE A 25 -11.75 6.80 18.19
N LEU A 26 -11.68 7.44 17.02
CA LEU A 26 -12.87 7.66 16.19
C LEU A 26 -13.41 6.31 15.72
N MET A 27 -14.72 6.21 15.63
CA MET A 27 -15.35 5.06 14.97
C MET A 27 -15.08 5.11 13.44
N PRO A 28 -15.00 3.98 12.72
CA PRO A 28 -14.71 3.94 11.30
C PRO A 28 -15.57 4.88 10.44
N GLN A 29 -16.88 4.96 10.72
CA GLN A 29 -17.77 5.89 10.01
C GLN A 29 -17.39 7.36 10.23
N ASN A 30 -16.90 7.71 11.42
CA ASN A 30 -16.46 9.09 11.69
C ASN A 30 -15.14 9.39 10.97
N VAL A 31 -14.25 8.41 10.86
CA VAL A 31 -13.01 8.54 10.05
C VAL A 31 -13.39 8.79 8.59
N ALA A 32 -14.32 8.03 8.04
CA ALA A 32 -14.81 8.23 6.68
C ALA A 32 -15.44 9.63 6.47
N LEU A 33 -16.22 10.14 7.44
CA LEU A 33 -16.75 11.49 7.39
C LEU A 33 -15.68 12.58 7.41
N GLU A 34 -14.63 12.41 8.21
CA GLU A 34 -13.48 13.31 8.22
C GLU A 34 -12.72 13.30 6.88
N CYS A 35 -12.66 12.16 6.19
CA CYS A 35 -12.19 12.03 4.82
C CYS A 35 -13.20 12.53 3.76
N ARG A 36 -14.33 13.10 4.17
CA ARG A 36 -15.43 13.61 3.33
C ARG A 36 -16.13 12.53 2.49
N ASP A 37 -16.03 11.26 2.88
CA ASP A 37 -16.75 10.17 2.23
C ASP A 37 -17.99 9.77 3.03
N LYS A 38 -19.12 10.29 2.61
CA LYS A 38 -20.42 10.00 3.23
C LYS A 38 -20.95 8.62 2.90
N GLU A 39 -20.61 8.07 1.74
CA GLU A 39 -21.08 6.75 1.33
C GLU A 39 -20.32 5.67 2.09
N LEU A 40 -19.01 5.82 2.23
CA LEU A 40 -18.21 4.94 3.07
C LEU A 40 -18.63 5.01 4.55
N ALA A 41 -18.97 6.21 5.05
CA ALA A 41 -19.49 6.36 6.41
C ALA A 41 -20.78 5.55 6.60
N LYS A 42 -21.73 5.64 5.68
CA LYS A 42 -22.96 4.82 5.69
C LYS A 42 -22.67 3.33 5.59
N ALA A 43 -21.67 2.94 4.80
CA ALA A 43 -21.26 1.55 4.70
C ALA A 43 -20.75 1.02 6.06
N PHE A 44 -19.96 1.79 6.80
CA PHE A 44 -19.53 1.43 8.14
C PHE A 44 -20.65 1.43 9.19
N GLU A 45 -21.76 2.11 8.95
CA GLU A 45 -22.97 2.05 9.78
C GLU A 45 -23.86 0.84 9.45
N SER A 46 -23.59 0.19 8.33
CA SER A 46 -24.40 -0.94 7.87
C SER A 46 -24.14 -2.22 8.70
N LYS A 47 -25.07 -3.16 8.59
CA LYS A 47 -24.88 -4.50 9.16
C LYS A 47 -23.74 -5.28 8.53
N ASP A 48 -23.24 -4.85 7.35
CA ASP A 48 -22.18 -5.55 6.64
C ASP A 48 -20.78 -5.14 7.10
N ALA A 49 -20.68 -4.04 7.86
CA ALA A 49 -19.44 -3.67 8.52
C ALA A 49 -19.08 -4.60 9.67
N VAL A 50 -17.80 -4.85 9.82
CA VAL A 50 -17.22 -5.53 11.00
C VAL A 50 -16.44 -4.49 11.78
N ILE A 51 -16.91 -4.17 12.98
CA ILE A 51 -16.26 -3.21 13.87
C ILE A 51 -15.37 -3.98 14.84
N MET A 52 -14.14 -3.52 14.99
CA MET A 52 -13.07 -4.14 15.76
C MET A 52 -12.39 -3.12 16.68
N ASN A 53 -11.56 -3.60 17.55
CA ASN A 53 -10.66 -2.77 18.36
C ASN A 53 -9.45 -3.63 18.75
N GLU A 54 -8.79 -4.21 17.75
CA GLU A 54 -7.64 -5.05 17.94
C GLU A 54 -6.36 -4.23 17.78
N SER A 55 -5.47 -4.29 18.78
CA SER A 55 -4.26 -3.47 18.82
C SER A 55 -3.01 -4.32 18.89
N GLN A 56 -1.99 -3.89 18.16
CA GLN A 56 -0.63 -4.41 18.25
C GLN A 56 0.36 -3.22 18.32
N THR A 57 1.50 -3.42 18.96
CA THR A 57 2.52 -2.37 19.15
C THR A 57 3.84 -2.75 18.53
N TYR A 58 4.52 -1.75 17.95
CA TYR A 58 5.89 -1.90 17.46
C TYR A 58 6.59 -0.52 17.42
N GLY A 59 7.86 -0.48 17.80
CA GLY A 59 8.74 0.68 17.60
C GLY A 59 8.26 1.99 18.21
N GLY A 60 7.51 1.94 19.33
CA GLY A 60 6.94 3.14 19.95
C GLY A 60 5.58 3.56 19.37
N TYR A 61 4.99 2.76 18.49
CA TYR A 61 3.66 2.98 17.91
C TYR A 61 2.67 1.91 18.36
N ASN A 62 1.42 2.31 18.50
CA ASN A 62 0.25 1.43 18.63
C ASN A 62 -0.54 1.50 17.32
N PHE A 63 -0.84 0.35 16.78
CA PHE A 63 -1.69 0.17 15.59
C PHE A 63 -2.97 -0.52 16.03
N THR A 64 -4.11 0.07 15.74
CA THR A 64 -5.42 -0.49 16.10
C THR A 64 -6.28 -0.63 14.88
N LEU A 65 -6.64 -1.86 14.52
CA LEU A 65 -7.62 -2.15 13.48
C LEU A 65 -9.02 -1.86 14.04
N LEU A 66 -9.69 -0.83 13.50
CA LEU A 66 -10.97 -0.32 13.99
C LEU A 66 -12.17 -0.97 13.31
N GLY A 67 -12.01 -1.41 12.09
CA GLY A 67 -13.08 -2.07 11.37
C GLY A 67 -12.78 -2.27 9.89
N ALA A 68 -13.63 -3.09 9.26
CA ALA A 68 -13.61 -3.33 7.82
C ALA A 68 -15.03 -3.42 7.27
N VAL A 69 -15.18 -3.09 5.99
CA VAL A 69 -16.43 -3.20 5.25
C VAL A 69 -16.17 -3.46 3.78
N SER A 70 -17.03 -4.23 3.13
CA SER A 70 -17.05 -4.40 1.67
C SER A 70 -18.39 -3.94 1.10
N GLY A 71 -18.40 -3.36 -0.08
CA GLY A 71 -19.62 -2.87 -0.71
C GLY A 71 -19.49 -2.55 -2.19
N GLU A 72 -20.59 -2.68 -2.92
CA GLU A 72 -20.68 -2.46 -4.38
C GLU A 72 -20.82 -0.98 -4.77
N PHE A 73 -21.06 -0.10 -3.82
CA PHE A 73 -21.44 1.29 -4.08
C PHE A 73 -20.38 2.31 -3.65
N LEU A 74 -19.24 1.83 -3.23
CA LEU A 74 -18.19 2.70 -2.69
C LEU A 74 -17.33 3.23 -3.83
N LYS A 75 -17.15 4.55 -3.88
CA LYS A 75 -16.32 5.21 -4.88
C LYS A 75 -14.85 4.87 -4.65
N ASP A 76 -14.15 4.66 -5.72
CA ASP A 76 -12.71 4.50 -5.73
C ASP A 76 -12.03 5.84 -5.40
N PHE A 77 -11.24 5.90 -4.34
CA PHE A 77 -10.46 7.09 -3.96
C PHE A 77 -9.24 7.30 -4.86
N CYS A 78 -8.74 6.23 -5.47
CA CYS A 78 -7.47 6.24 -6.18
C CYS A 78 -7.60 6.31 -7.70
N SER A 79 -8.81 6.14 -8.24
CA SER A 79 -9.03 6.18 -9.69
C SER A 79 -9.28 7.60 -10.18
N ALA A 80 -8.29 8.20 -10.79
CA ALA A 80 -8.46 9.40 -11.62
C ALA A 80 -9.20 9.12 -12.95
N GLY A 81 -9.75 7.93 -13.15
CA GLY A 81 -10.42 7.50 -14.38
C GLY A 81 -11.87 7.08 -14.15
N ASN A 82 -12.73 7.41 -15.12
CA ASN A 82 -14.18 7.15 -15.15
C ASN A 82 -14.60 5.65 -15.17
N GLN A 83 -13.86 4.76 -14.55
CA GLN A 83 -14.33 3.39 -14.35
C GLN A 83 -15.13 3.33 -13.06
N VAL A 84 -16.41 3.07 -13.20
CA VAL A 84 -17.31 2.71 -12.08
C VAL A 84 -16.71 1.47 -11.42
N SER A 85 -16.06 1.68 -10.28
CA SER A 85 -15.51 0.58 -9.51
C SER A 85 -16.66 -0.29 -9.03
N THR A 86 -16.66 -1.53 -9.46
CA THR A 86 -17.35 -2.62 -8.79
C THR A 86 -16.84 -2.73 -7.36
N ALA A 87 -17.61 -3.28 -6.46
CA ALA A 87 -17.33 -3.50 -5.04
C ALA A 87 -15.85 -3.40 -4.58
N LYS A 88 -15.61 -2.63 -3.52
CA LYS A 88 -14.29 -2.47 -2.86
C LYS A 88 -14.36 -3.00 -1.42
N THR A 89 -13.22 -3.35 -0.88
CA THR A 89 -13.03 -3.63 0.55
C THR A 89 -12.23 -2.50 1.19
N TYR A 90 -12.71 -2.04 2.35
CA TYR A 90 -12.08 -0.99 3.15
C TYR A 90 -11.75 -1.49 4.53
N ALA A 91 -10.61 -1.05 5.06
CA ALA A 91 -10.23 -1.26 6.45
C ALA A 91 -9.73 0.06 7.05
N VAL A 92 -10.02 0.30 8.32
CA VAL A 92 -9.59 1.52 9.03
C VAL A 92 -8.62 1.14 10.15
N VAL A 93 -7.44 1.76 10.11
CA VAL A 93 -6.39 1.60 11.12
C VAL A 93 -6.13 2.94 11.79
N ALA A 94 -6.16 2.94 13.13
CA ALA A 94 -5.66 4.05 13.93
C ALA A 94 -4.19 3.80 14.32
N ILE A 95 -3.36 4.84 14.21
CA ILE A 95 -1.93 4.79 14.52
C ILE A 95 -1.63 5.90 15.53
N ALA A 96 -1.11 5.52 16.69
CA ALA A 96 -0.79 6.46 17.76
C ALA A 96 0.60 6.17 18.33
N LYS A 97 1.31 7.20 18.78
CA LYS A 97 2.57 7.00 19.51
C LYS A 97 2.29 6.57 20.93
N THR A 98 3.02 5.58 21.43
CA THR A 98 2.82 5.01 22.77
C THR A 98 3.17 5.96 23.90
N ASP A 99 3.99 6.98 23.63
CA ASP A 99 4.36 8.05 24.57
C ASP A 99 3.31 9.19 24.61
N GLY A 100 2.26 9.12 23.79
CA GLY A 100 1.22 10.13 23.71
C GLY A 100 1.60 11.36 22.88
N ALA A 101 2.79 11.41 22.28
CA ALA A 101 3.15 12.48 21.36
C ALA A 101 2.24 12.42 20.11
N PRO A 102 1.88 13.56 19.51
CA PRO A 102 1.02 13.56 18.34
C PRO A 102 1.73 12.94 17.12
N MET A 103 0.94 12.29 16.27
CA MET A 103 1.37 11.91 14.93
C MET A 103 1.54 13.17 14.07
N PRO A 104 2.51 13.19 13.14
CA PRO A 104 2.71 14.34 12.26
C PRO A 104 1.50 14.54 11.34
N LYS A 105 1.11 15.80 11.14
CA LYS A 105 0.09 16.16 10.14
C LYS A 105 0.66 16.04 8.74
N THR A 106 -0.19 15.84 7.75
CA THR A 106 0.21 15.74 6.33
C THR A 106 0.92 16.99 5.80
N SER A 107 0.77 18.15 6.48
CA SER A 107 1.44 19.41 6.15
C SER A 107 2.79 19.62 6.85
N GLU A 108 3.25 18.68 7.67
CA GLU A 108 4.48 18.80 8.43
C GLU A 108 5.64 18.08 7.74
N ASP A 109 6.86 18.65 7.80
CA ASP A 109 8.06 18.06 7.19
C ASP A 109 8.44 16.68 7.75
N SER A 110 7.90 16.31 8.91
CA SER A 110 8.09 15.00 9.54
C SER A 110 7.11 13.93 9.01
N TYR A 111 6.08 14.34 8.26
CA TYR A 111 5.14 13.40 7.64
C TYR A 111 5.85 12.55 6.56
N GLY A 112 5.48 11.28 6.48
CA GLY A 112 6.02 10.38 5.45
C GLY A 112 7.47 9.90 5.65
N LYS A 113 8.19 10.39 6.71
CA LYS A 113 9.58 9.96 6.95
C LYS A 113 9.71 8.49 7.37
N GLU A 114 8.68 7.94 7.96
CA GLU A 114 8.60 6.53 8.32
C GLU A 114 7.57 5.86 7.41
N PRO A 115 8.01 5.06 6.43
CA PRO A 115 7.10 4.40 5.51
C PRO A 115 6.28 3.35 6.25
N LEU A 116 5.02 3.20 5.85
CA LEU A 116 4.11 2.20 6.39
C LEU A 116 3.38 1.51 5.23
N PHE A 117 3.76 0.27 4.98
CA PHE A 117 3.03 -0.60 4.08
C PHE A 117 1.93 -1.30 4.85
N ILE A 118 0.67 -1.09 4.46
CA ILE A 118 -0.50 -1.74 5.04
C ILE A 118 -1.28 -2.40 3.92
N SER A 119 -1.50 -3.70 4.02
CA SER A 119 -2.13 -4.47 2.95
C SER A 119 -3.01 -5.59 3.49
N PRO A 120 -4.20 -5.78 2.92
CA PRO A 120 -4.91 -7.04 3.04
C PRO A 120 -4.10 -8.19 2.42
N LEU A 121 -4.17 -9.37 3.04
CA LEU A 121 -3.58 -10.61 2.54
C LEU A 121 -4.64 -11.72 2.61
N ILE A 122 -4.56 -12.68 1.68
CA ILE A 122 -5.54 -13.75 1.52
C ILE A 122 -4.83 -15.09 1.69
N GLN A 123 -5.26 -15.92 2.63
CA GLN A 123 -4.74 -17.28 2.78
C GLN A 123 -4.85 -18.05 1.45
N GLY A 124 -3.79 -18.75 1.08
CA GLY A 124 -3.71 -19.51 -0.17
C GLY A 124 -3.26 -18.71 -1.39
N LEU A 125 -3.09 -17.39 -1.26
CA LEU A 125 -2.51 -16.53 -2.27
C LEU A 125 -1.16 -16.02 -1.78
N ASN A 126 -0.12 -16.08 -2.63
CA ASN A 126 1.21 -15.61 -2.26
C ASN A 126 1.19 -14.09 -2.06
N PRO A 127 1.53 -13.57 -0.88
CA PRO A 127 1.47 -12.13 -0.59
C PRO A 127 2.38 -11.28 -1.48
N LYS A 128 3.44 -11.85 -2.04
CA LYS A 128 4.29 -11.16 -3.01
C LYS A 128 3.53 -10.76 -4.27
N ASP A 129 2.62 -11.64 -4.71
CA ASP A 129 1.88 -11.48 -5.95
C ASP A 129 0.48 -10.89 -5.73
N TYR A 130 -0.07 -11.03 -4.51
CA TYR A 130 -1.43 -10.59 -4.14
C TYR A 130 -1.38 -9.73 -2.88
N ASN A 131 -1.27 -8.45 -3.07
CA ASN A 131 -1.26 -7.44 -2.01
C ASN A 131 -1.97 -6.16 -2.48
N ILE A 132 -2.01 -5.12 -1.65
CA ILE A 132 -2.74 -3.88 -1.95
C ILE A 132 -2.38 -3.28 -3.32
N VAL A 133 -1.11 -3.37 -3.74
CA VAL A 133 -0.67 -2.81 -5.03
C VAL A 133 -1.29 -3.56 -6.20
N THR A 134 -1.20 -4.89 -6.18
CA THR A 134 -1.71 -5.74 -7.27
C THR A 134 -3.24 -5.88 -7.24
N MET A 135 -3.88 -5.62 -6.08
CA MET A 135 -5.33 -5.62 -5.91
C MET A 135 -5.95 -4.22 -6.09
N ASN A 136 -5.37 -3.38 -6.93
CA ASN A 136 -5.86 -2.04 -7.27
C ASN A 136 -6.23 -1.21 -6.03
N GLY A 137 -5.38 -1.25 -5.02
CA GLY A 137 -5.64 -0.62 -3.74
C GLY A 137 -4.81 0.63 -3.51
N GLY A 138 -5.17 1.31 -2.43
CA GLY A 138 -4.52 2.52 -1.97
C GLY A 138 -4.96 2.91 -0.56
N TYR A 139 -4.72 4.14 -0.18
CA TYR A 139 -5.15 4.62 1.12
C TYR A 139 -5.46 6.12 1.13
N SER A 140 -6.32 6.52 2.07
CA SER A 140 -6.51 7.90 2.50
C SER A 140 -6.14 8.05 3.96
N GLU A 141 -5.65 9.23 4.34
CA GLU A 141 -5.10 9.43 5.67
C GLU A 141 -5.46 10.79 6.24
N ILE A 142 -5.77 10.82 7.53
CA ILE A 142 -6.00 12.04 8.30
C ILE A 142 -5.33 11.94 9.66
N VAL A 143 -5.00 13.09 10.25
CA VAL A 143 -4.56 13.17 11.64
C VAL A 143 -5.57 14.01 12.42
N ARG A 144 -6.15 13.39 13.46
CA ARG A 144 -7.11 14.02 14.34
C ARG A 144 -6.76 13.74 15.81
N ASP A 145 -6.68 14.79 16.60
CA ASP A 145 -6.33 14.72 18.03
C ASP A 145 -5.02 13.97 18.31
N GLY A 146 -4.03 14.15 17.43
CA GLY A 146 -2.73 13.51 17.55
C GLY A 146 -2.68 12.04 17.12
N ILE A 147 -3.78 11.47 16.63
CA ILE A 147 -3.88 10.11 16.11
C ILE A 147 -4.00 10.16 14.60
N MET A 148 -3.22 9.36 13.90
CA MET A 148 -3.34 9.16 12.47
C MET A 148 -4.35 8.05 12.20
N TYR A 149 -5.27 8.30 11.29
CA TYR A 149 -6.23 7.32 10.80
C TYR A 149 -5.99 7.07 9.32
N ARG A 150 -5.73 5.83 8.97
CA ARG A 150 -5.55 5.41 7.57
C ARG A 150 -6.71 4.52 7.16
N ILE A 151 -7.40 4.92 6.10
CA ILE A 151 -8.40 4.10 5.41
C ILE A 151 -7.65 3.39 4.28
N ILE A 152 -7.60 2.08 4.34
CA ILE A 152 -7.06 1.21 3.29
C ILE A 152 -8.21 0.80 2.40
N GLU A 153 -8.03 0.85 1.10
CA GLU A 153 -8.96 0.29 0.12
C GLU A 153 -8.26 -0.71 -0.80
N CYS A 154 -8.98 -1.69 -1.27
CA CYS A 154 -8.55 -2.58 -2.34
C CYS A 154 -9.77 -3.15 -3.08
N ASP A 155 -9.55 -3.91 -4.14
CA ASP A 155 -10.61 -4.67 -4.78
C ASP A 155 -11.37 -5.52 -3.77
N ASN A 156 -12.60 -5.86 -4.08
CA ASN A 156 -13.42 -6.65 -3.15
C ASN A 156 -12.79 -8.02 -2.88
N ILE A 157 -12.32 -8.22 -1.65
CA ILE A 157 -11.79 -9.51 -1.18
C ILE A 157 -12.80 -10.31 -0.35
N GLU A 158 -14.02 -9.82 -0.15
CA GLU A 158 -15.05 -10.52 0.61
C GLU A 158 -15.45 -11.85 -0.05
N MET A 159 -15.26 -11.98 -1.37
CA MET A 159 -15.45 -13.23 -2.08
C MET A 159 -14.54 -14.37 -1.60
N PHE A 160 -13.43 -14.04 -0.90
CA PHE A 160 -12.51 -14.99 -0.28
C PHE A 160 -12.78 -15.22 1.21
N ALA A 161 -13.92 -14.76 1.75
CA ALA A 161 -14.20 -14.82 3.20
C ALA A 161 -14.41 -16.24 3.74
N ASP A 162 -14.38 -17.28 2.91
CA ASP A 162 -14.26 -18.69 3.32
C ASP A 162 -12.82 -19.09 3.68
N LYS A 163 -11.84 -18.21 3.45
CA LYS A 163 -10.44 -18.34 3.83
C LYS A 163 -10.08 -17.39 4.96
N ALA A 164 -8.93 -17.60 5.61
CA ALA A 164 -8.41 -16.58 6.50
C ALA A 164 -7.95 -15.36 5.70
N LEU A 165 -8.42 -14.20 6.11
CA LEU A 165 -8.02 -12.90 5.59
C LEU A 165 -7.24 -12.18 6.69
N TYR A 166 -6.21 -11.45 6.29
CA TYR A 166 -5.33 -10.74 7.22
C TYR A 166 -5.16 -9.29 6.77
N LEU A 167 -4.74 -8.43 7.69
CA LEU A 167 -4.18 -7.12 7.40
C LEU A 167 -2.74 -7.11 7.93
N CYS A 168 -1.77 -7.01 7.05
CA CYS A 168 -0.37 -6.88 7.43
C CYS A 168 0.06 -5.42 7.51
N ILE A 169 1.00 -5.12 8.43
CA ILE A 169 1.63 -3.81 8.55
C ILE A 169 3.15 -4.00 8.70
N SER A 170 3.92 -3.34 7.84
CA SER A 170 5.38 -3.29 7.91
C SER A 170 5.88 -1.85 7.73
N ASN A 171 7.10 -1.58 8.20
CA ASN A 171 7.74 -0.27 8.08
C ASN A 171 8.57 -0.16 6.79
N THR A 172 7.92 -0.44 5.67
CA THR A 172 8.50 -0.44 4.32
C THR A 172 7.54 0.24 3.35
N ASN A 173 8.03 0.60 2.16
CA ASN A 173 7.17 1.19 1.12
C ASN A 173 6.37 0.13 0.34
N PHE A 174 6.87 -1.11 0.30
CA PHE A 174 6.26 -2.24 -0.42
C PHE A 174 6.21 -3.48 0.46
N PHE A 175 5.59 -4.55 -0.07
CA PHE A 175 5.52 -5.82 0.62
C PHE A 175 6.91 -6.36 0.97
N GLU A 176 7.18 -6.55 2.26
CA GLU A 176 8.45 -7.05 2.77
C GLU A 176 8.39 -8.58 2.89
N THR A 177 9.02 -9.26 1.95
CA THR A 177 9.01 -10.72 1.88
C THR A 177 9.69 -11.39 3.07
N ALA A 178 10.65 -10.71 3.72
CA ALA A 178 11.31 -11.23 4.91
C ALA A 178 10.44 -11.11 6.17
N ALA A 179 9.45 -10.19 6.20
CA ALA A 179 8.58 -9.95 7.35
C ALA A 179 7.52 -11.04 7.54
N TYR A 180 7.10 -11.69 6.47
CA TYR A 180 6.02 -12.67 6.48
C TYR A 180 6.44 -13.96 5.79
N SER A 181 6.06 -15.10 6.38
CA SER A 181 6.25 -16.42 5.80
C SER A 181 4.96 -16.90 5.14
N PHE A 182 5.09 -17.42 3.93
CA PHE A 182 4.01 -18.06 3.19
C PHE A 182 4.33 -19.54 2.99
N ASP A 183 3.48 -20.42 3.46
CA ASP A 183 3.60 -21.86 3.23
C ASP A 183 2.86 -22.24 1.95
N GLU A 184 3.60 -22.55 0.90
CA GLU A 184 3.05 -22.88 -0.42
C GLU A 184 2.11 -24.11 -0.43
N LYS A 185 2.25 -25.01 0.56
CA LYS A 185 1.43 -26.23 0.63
C LYS A 185 0.10 -25.99 1.32
N THR A 186 0.10 -25.18 2.38
CA THR A 186 -1.10 -24.92 3.20
C THR A 186 -1.73 -23.58 2.89
N GLY A 187 -1.01 -22.69 2.22
CA GLY A 187 -1.41 -21.31 1.96
C GLY A 187 -1.41 -20.42 3.20
N VAL A 188 -0.87 -20.90 4.33
CA VAL A 188 -0.85 -20.16 5.60
C VAL A 188 0.16 -19.03 5.53
N ILE A 189 -0.25 -17.86 6.01
CA ILE A 189 0.58 -16.66 6.13
C ILE A 189 0.81 -16.41 7.62
N THR A 190 2.08 -16.20 8.01
CA THR A 190 2.46 -15.89 9.40
C THR A 190 3.53 -14.81 9.44
N SER A 191 3.60 -14.07 10.55
CA SER A 191 4.73 -13.16 10.80
C SER A 191 6.01 -13.96 11.00
N ASN A 192 7.08 -13.58 10.30
CA ASN A 192 8.39 -14.24 10.44
C ASN A 192 9.08 -13.81 11.74
N SER A 193 9.21 -14.71 12.71
CA SER A 193 9.83 -14.43 14.01
C SER A 193 11.30 -13.97 13.90
N SER A 194 12.01 -14.37 12.87
CA SER A 194 13.42 -14.03 12.65
C SER A 194 13.61 -12.61 12.10
N TYR A 195 12.59 -12.03 11.46
CA TYR A 195 12.65 -10.67 10.97
C TYR A 195 12.63 -9.68 12.13
N LYS A 196 13.51 -8.66 12.10
CA LYS A 196 13.67 -7.67 13.18
C LYS A 196 12.86 -6.41 12.99
N GLY A 197 12.38 -6.13 11.77
CA GLY A 197 11.51 -5.00 11.47
C GLY A 197 10.06 -5.23 11.89
N MET A 198 9.22 -4.26 11.59
CA MET A 198 7.78 -4.34 11.83
C MET A 198 7.14 -5.43 10.96
N LYS A 199 6.33 -6.27 11.57
CA LYS A 199 5.66 -7.43 10.95
C LYS A 199 4.33 -7.73 11.62
N LEU A 200 3.51 -6.69 11.78
CA LEU A 200 2.20 -6.87 12.41
C LEU A 200 1.26 -7.61 11.46
N LEU A 201 0.45 -8.49 12.00
CA LEU A 201 -0.52 -9.26 11.25
C LEU A 201 -1.81 -9.36 12.08
N PHE A 202 -2.87 -8.74 11.59
CA PHE A 202 -4.21 -8.76 12.19
C PHE A 202 -5.09 -9.73 11.43
N ASP A 203 -6.01 -10.38 12.13
CA ASP A 203 -7.11 -11.05 11.45
C ASP A 203 -8.04 -10.00 10.86
N LEU A 204 -8.53 -10.24 9.64
CA LEU A 204 -9.47 -9.39 8.94
C LEU A 204 -10.78 -10.17 8.71
N PRO A 205 -11.64 -10.31 9.74
CA PRO A 205 -12.80 -11.17 9.66
C PRO A 205 -13.90 -10.52 8.81
N LEU A 206 -13.95 -10.83 7.53
CA LEU A 206 -15.09 -10.52 6.68
C LEU A 206 -16.17 -11.60 6.81
N LYS A 207 -17.38 -11.30 6.32
CA LYS A 207 -18.53 -12.19 6.48
C LYS A 207 -18.42 -13.43 5.61
N THR A 208 -18.24 -14.59 6.21
CA THR A 208 -18.08 -15.88 5.53
C THR A 208 -19.26 -16.26 4.62
N ASN A 209 -20.48 -15.79 4.93
CA ASN A 209 -21.65 -16.02 4.10
C ASN A 209 -21.67 -15.21 2.79
N LYS A 210 -20.70 -14.32 2.59
CA LYS A 210 -20.47 -13.54 1.38
C LYS A 210 -19.39 -14.15 0.49
N ALA A 211 -18.76 -15.23 0.92
CA ALA A 211 -17.77 -15.94 0.11
C ALA A 211 -18.41 -16.45 -1.20
N ASP A 212 -17.71 -16.23 -2.31
CA ASP A 212 -18.12 -16.70 -3.64
C ASP A 212 -16.90 -17.23 -4.40
N LYS A 213 -16.76 -18.55 -4.40
CA LYS A 213 -15.64 -19.23 -5.07
C LYS A 213 -15.56 -18.95 -6.56
N LYS A 214 -16.71 -18.84 -7.23
CA LYS A 214 -16.76 -18.60 -8.67
C LYS A 214 -16.31 -17.17 -8.99
N ALA A 215 -16.77 -16.19 -8.20
CA ALA A 215 -16.31 -14.81 -8.29
C ALA A 215 -14.81 -14.70 -8.01
N ALA A 216 -14.31 -15.40 -6.96
CA ALA A 216 -12.91 -15.46 -6.60
C ALA A 216 -12.03 -16.03 -7.73
N GLU A 217 -12.42 -17.15 -8.34
CA GLU A 217 -11.70 -17.74 -9.47
C GLU A 217 -11.68 -16.81 -10.69
N GLN A 218 -12.80 -16.16 -10.99
CA GLN A 218 -12.88 -15.21 -12.10
C GLN A 218 -12.02 -13.96 -11.85
N TYR A 219 -12.01 -13.46 -10.61
CA TYR A 219 -11.18 -12.33 -10.20
C TYR A 219 -9.69 -12.65 -10.38
N LEU A 220 -9.21 -13.79 -9.87
CA LEU A 220 -7.82 -14.23 -10.01
C LEU A 220 -7.42 -14.39 -11.48
N LYS A 221 -8.31 -14.95 -12.30
CA LYS A 221 -8.08 -15.07 -13.74
C LYS A 221 -7.98 -13.69 -14.42
N ASN A 222 -8.80 -12.73 -14.01
CA ASN A 222 -8.75 -11.39 -14.58
C ASN A 222 -7.46 -10.66 -14.17
N LEU A 223 -7.02 -10.79 -12.92
CA LEU A 223 -5.74 -10.23 -12.46
C LEU A 223 -4.56 -10.81 -13.25
N SER A 224 -4.52 -12.13 -13.45
CA SER A 224 -3.44 -12.74 -14.24
C SER A 224 -3.44 -12.28 -15.70
N LEU A 225 -4.61 -12.12 -16.30
CA LEU A 225 -4.75 -11.62 -17.67
C LEU A 225 -4.35 -10.13 -17.78
N SER A 226 -4.62 -9.32 -16.75
CA SER A 226 -4.19 -7.93 -16.71
C SER A 226 -2.67 -7.84 -16.62
N ALA A 227 -2.05 -8.59 -15.69
CA ALA A 227 -0.61 -8.67 -15.57
C ALA A 227 0.06 -9.19 -16.86
N GLU A 228 -0.52 -10.22 -17.52
CA GLU A 228 -0.03 -10.69 -18.82
C GLU A 228 -0.22 -9.66 -19.94
N ARG A 229 -1.27 -8.86 -19.92
CA ARG A 229 -1.50 -7.77 -20.89
C ARG A 229 -0.48 -6.67 -20.66
N GLU A 230 -0.28 -6.21 -19.43
CA GLU A 230 0.75 -5.24 -19.08
C GLU A 230 2.15 -5.73 -19.46
N MET A 231 2.47 -7.02 -19.22
CA MET A 231 3.73 -7.62 -19.70
C MET A 231 3.81 -7.72 -21.22
N LYS A 232 2.70 -7.93 -21.92
CA LYS A 232 2.65 -8.00 -23.40
C LYS A 232 2.60 -6.61 -24.02
N GLU A 233 1.90 -5.68 -23.42
CA GLU A 233 1.90 -4.26 -23.80
C GLU A 233 3.29 -3.66 -23.56
N ASN A 234 3.95 -3.99 -22.47
CA ASN A 234 5.35 -3.67 -22.22
C ASN A 234 6.34 -4.43 -23.15
N LYS A 235 5.91 -5.56 -23.79
CA LYS A 235 6.72 -6.29 -24.80
C LYS A 235 6.28 -6.06 -26.24
N GLY A 236 5.05 -5.63 -26.47
CA GLY A 236 4.44 -5.56 -27.82
C GLY A 236 4.00 -4.18 -28.26
N ASP A 237 3.73 -3.28 -27.36
CA ASP A 237 3.62 -1.86 -27.63
C ASP A 237 4.91 -1.17 -27.13
N ASN A 238 5.98 -1.31 -27.90
CA ASN A 238 6.96 -0.26 -28.11
C ASN A 238 6.29 0.90 -28.88
N ARG A 239 5.09 1.30 -28.52
CA ARG A 239 4.73 2.68 -28.28
C ARG A 239 5.12 2.98 -26.82
N VAL A 240 6.42 2.85 -26.51
CA VAL A 240 7.12 4.01 -26.05
C VAL A 240 6.40 5.18 -26.71
N MET A 241 5.63 5.99 -26.00
CA MET A 241 5.56 7.37 -26.43
C MET A 241 7.03 7.65 -26.68
N GLU A 242 7.41 7.83 -27.97
CA GLU A 242 8.76 8.16 -28.39
C GLU A 242 9.09 9.55 -27.80
N VAL A 243 9.04 9.65 -26.50
CA VAL A 243 9.65 10.77 -25.80
C VAL A 243 11.07 10.30 -25.58
N ASP A 244 11.90 10.60 -26.55
CA ASP A 244 13.34 10.42 -26.43
C ASP A 244 13.81 11.15 -25.16
N ILE A 245 14.65 10.50 -24.35
CA ILE A 245 15.30 11.14 -23.17
C ILE A 245 15.91 12.49 -23.56
N ASN A 246 16.44 12.63 -24.76
CA ASN A 246 16.96 13.88 -25.29
C ASN A 246 15.85 14.92 -25.49
N GLU A 247 14.67 14.50 -25.94
CA GLU A 247 13.51 15.39 -26.06
C GLU A 247 13.04 15.91 -24.70
N ILE A 248 12.97 15.06 -23.68
CA ILE A 248 12.66 15.48 -22.31
C ILE A 248 13.66 16.54 -21.85
N ARG A 249 14.94 16.26 -21.98
CA ARG A 249 16.02 17.14 -21.53
C ARG A 249 16.09 18.48 -22.27
N GLU A 250 15.69 18.50 -23.53
CA GLU A 250 15.75 19.72 -24.37
C GLU A 250 14.48 20.56 -24.27
N LYS A 251 13.31 19.93 -24.13
CA LYS A 251 12.01 20.61 -24.24
C LYS A 251 11.26 20.77 -22.92
N TRP A 252 11.53 19.91 -21.94
CA TRP A 252 10.83 19.96 -20.67
C TRP A 252 11.60 20.80 -19.64
N THR A 253 10.89 21.32 -18.66
CA THR A 253 11.49 22.15 -17.60
C THR A 253 12.06 21.23 -16.50
N LEU A 254 13.35 21.33 -16.23
CA LEU A 254 13.99 20.67 -15.09
C LEU A 254 13.49 21.32 -13.79
N ILE A 255 12.85 20.52 -12.91
CA ILE A 255 12.31 21.00 -11.62
C ILE A 255 13.10 20.48 -10.42
N SER A 256 13.79 19.35 -10.56
CA SER A 256 14.62 18.78 -9.49
C SER A 256 15.77 17.98 -10.10
N GLU A 257 16.96 18.14 -9.54
CA GLU A 257 18.11 17.29 -9.82
C GLU A 257 18.85 17.00 -8.52
N LYS A 258 19.00 15.73 -8.20
CA LYS A 258 19.65 15.29 -6.97
C LYS A 258 20.60 14.14 -7.24
N LYS A 259 21.77 14.22 -6.62
CA LYS A 259 22.73 13.11 -6.58
C LYS A 259 22.33 12.17 -5.43
N VAL A 260 22.15 10.91 -5.74
CA VAL A 260 21.69 9.89 -4.80
C VAL A 260 22.69 8.74 -4.81
N ILE A 261 23.07 8.30 -3.62
CA ILE A 261 23.88 7.10 -3.47
C ILE A 261 22.91 5.96 -3.14
N PRO A 262 22.91 4.86 -3.93
CA PRO A 262 22.12 3.70 -3.61
C PRO A 262 22.40 3.19 -2.20
N ASP A 263 21.39 2.75 -1.48
CA ASP A 263 21.56 2.13 -0.16
C ASP A 263 22.20 0.73 -0.28
N LYS A 264 22.34 0.03 0.86
CA LYS A 264 22.97 -1.31 0.90
C LYS A 264 22.21 -2.36 0.11
N GLU A 265 20.92 -2.14 -0.11
CA GLU A 265 20.01 -2.97 -0.89
C GLU A 265 19.91 -2.51 -2.35
N GLY A 266 20.69 -1.50 -2.75
CA GLY A 266 20.69 -0.95 -4.11
C GLY A 266 19.50 -0.06 -4.42
N ARG A 267 18.79 0.49 -3.40
CA ARG A 267 17.65 1.38 -3.60
C ARG A 267 18.09 2.81 -3.81
N ILE A 268 17.53 3.43 -4.83
CA ILE A 268 17.71 4.84 -5.19
C ILE A 268 16.41 5.56 -4.84
N TYR A 269 16.42 6.36 -3.78
CA TYR A 269 15.25 7.12 -3.33
C TYR A 269 15.19 8.47 -4.04
N TYR A 270 13.98 8.88 -4.41
CA TYR A 270 13.73 10.19 -4.96
C TYR A 270 12.45 10.81 -4.40
N SER A 271 12.42 12.12 -4.38
CA SER A 271 11.22 12.91 -4.07
C SER A 271 11.28 14.22 -4.82
N TYR A 272 10.14 14.70 -5.29
CA TYR A 272 10.00 15.98 -5.95
C TYR A 272 8.66 16.62 -5.65
N GLU A 273 8.60 17.93 -5.83
CA GLU A 273 7.39 18.74 -5.80
C GLU A 273 7.41 19.66 -7.00
N GLY A 274 6.33 19.67 -7.77
CA GLY A 274 6.19 20.45 -8.98
C GLY A 274 4.75 20.83 -9.26
N LYS A 275 4.51 21.42 -10.43
CA LYS A 275 3.18 21.84 -10.87
C LYS A 275 2.29 20.66 -11.27
N SER A 276 2.90 19.56 -11.68
CA SER A 276 2.22 18.29 -11.95
C SER A 276 1.75 17.58 -10.69
N GLY A 277 2.24 18.00 -9.52
CA GLY A 277 2.03 17.37 -8.21
C GLY A 277 3.35 17.07 -7.51
N SER A 278 3.27 16.29 -6.45
CA SER A 278 4.45 15.76 -5.75
C SER A 278 4.55 14.26 -5.96
N GLY A 279 5.76 13.75 -6.02
CA GLY A 279 6.05 12.33 -6.11
C GLY A 279 7.23 11.95 -5.22
N GLU A 280 7.16 10.74 -4.67
CA GLU A 280 8.26 10.12 -3.97
C GLU A 280 8.27 8.62 -4.25
N GLY A 281 9.44 8.03 -4.22
CA GLY A 281 9.56 6.60 -4.46
C GLY A 281 10.99 6.12 -4.35
N PHE A 282 11.18 4.86 -4.69
CA PHE A 282 12.51 4.31 -4.91
C PHE A 282 12.48 3.33 -6.09
N VAL A 283 13.64 3.15 -6.69
CA VAL A 283 13.87 2.16 -7.74
C VAL A 283 15.14 1.39 -7.40
N LEU A 284 15.22 0.14 -7.81
CA LEU A 284 16.42 -0.67 -7.65
C LEU A 284 17.44 -0.34 -8.74
N GLU A 285 18.68 -0.13 -8.32
CA GLU A 285 19.78 0.18 -9.24
C GLU A 285 19.96 -0.88 -10.34
N GLU A 286 19.74 -2.16 -10.01
CA GLU A 286 19.82 -3.29 -10.95
C GLU A 286 18.73 -3.30 -12.02
N ILE A 287 17.61 -2.59 -11.80
CA ILE A 287 16.55 -2.42 -12.82
C ILE A 287 16.92 -1.29 -13.78
N LEU A 288 17.62 -0.28 -13.29
CA LEU A 288 17.97 0.90 -14.06
C LEU A 288 19.21 0.70 -14.92
N PHE A 289 20.19 -0.05 -14.43
CA PHE A 289 21.51 -0.10 -15.06
C PHE A 289 22.08 -1.51 -15.08
N ASP A 290 22.60 -1.90 -16.23
CA ASP A 290 23.45 -3.08 -16.32
C ASP A 290 24.75 -2.91 -15.51
N LYS A 291 25.38 -4.01 -15.18
CA LYS A 291 26.64 -4.01 -14.42
C LYS A 291 27.73 -3.21 -15.15
N GLY A 292 28.15 -2.12 -14.52
CA GLY A 292 29.19 -1.23 -15.08
C GLY A 292 28.69 -0.26 -16.14
N GLN A 293 27.39 -0.22 -16.42
CA GLN A 293 26.80 0.80 -17.31
C GLN A 293 26.95 2.19 -16.69
N THR A 294 27.31 3.16 -17.52
CA THR A 294 27.28 4.60 -17.22
C THR A 294 26.44 5.33 -18.26
N GLY A 295 25.98 6.53 -17.93
CA GLY A 295 25.06 7.27 -18.77
C GLY A 295 23.62 7.17 -18.31
N TYR A 296 22.69 7.55 -19.19
CA TYR A 296 21.26 7.45 -18.87
C TYR A 296 20.76 6.01 -18.84
N SER A 297 19.89 5.72 -17.88
CA SER A 297 19.10 4.51 -17.87
C SER A 297 18.17 4.46 -19.10
N GLN A 298 17.94 3.25 -19.62
CA GLN A 298 16.88 3.02 -20.61
C GLN A 298 15.49 3.06 -19.96
N SER A 299 15.44 2.83 -18.66
CA SER A 299 14.20 2.90 -17.85
C SER A 299 14.08 4.29 -17.24
N PHE A 300 12.93 4.91 -17.41
CA PHE A 300 12.55 6.17 -16.80
C PHE A 300 11.04 6.19 -16.54
N GLU A 301 10.57 7.07 -15.67
CA GLU A 301 9.17 7.14 -15.30
C GLU A 301 8.52 8.35 -15.94
N ILE A 302 7.29 8.19 -16.45
CA ILE A 302 6.45 9.31 -16.88
C ILE A 302 5.15 9.24 -16.11
N SER A 303 4.77 10.35 -15.50
CA SER A 303 3.48 10.55 -14.85
C SER A 303 2.70 11.64 -15.57
N GLU A 304 1.39 11.49 -15.62
CA GLU A 304 0.50 12.39 -16.35
C GLU A 304 -0.67 12.81 -15.46
N SER A 305 -0.90 14.11 -15.37
CA SER A 305 -2.08 14.73 -14.76
C SER A 305 -2.89 15.49 -15.80
N ASP A 306 -3.99 16.11 -15.44
CA ASP A 306 -4.91 16.78 -16.39
C ASP A 306 -4.20 17.78 -17.30
N ASN A 307 -3.30 18.59 -16.77
CA ASN A 307 -2.64 19.70 -17.49
C ASN A 307 -1.12 19.54 -17.62
N TRP A 308 -0.52 18.55 -16.98
CA TRP A 308 0.93 18.42 -16.87
C TRP A 308 1.39 16.98 -17.09
N LYS A 309 2.62 16.86 -17.61
CA LYS A 309 3.37 15.61 -17.59
C LYS A 309 4.65 15.82 -16.79
N SER A 310 5.07 14.81 -16.03
CA SER A 310 6.37 14.78 -15.37
C SER A 310 7.16 13.54 -15.79
N ALA A 311 8.48 13.65 -15.83
CA ALA A 311 9.38 12.55 -16.11
C ALA A 311 10.50 12.49 -15.08
N VAL A 312 10.83 11.29 -14.61
CA VAL A 312 11.97 11.02 -13.73
C VAL A 312 13.02 10.26 -14.52
N LEU A 313 14.17 10.89 -14.75
CA LEU A 313 15.30 10.33 -15.46
C LEU A 313 16.42 9.95 -14.49
N TYR A 314 17.12 8.87 -14.80
CA TYR A 314 18.24 8.35 -14.01
C TYR A 314 19.51 8.33 -14.83
N TYR A 315 20.59 8.91 -14.32
CA TYR A 315 21.89 8.94 -14.96
C TYR A 315 22.96 8.43 -13.99
N ARG A 316 23.79 7.48 -14.40
CA ARG A 316 24.93 7.01 -13.60
C ARG A 316 26.22 7.61 -14.15
N ASP A 317 26.96 8.29 -13.29
CA ASP A 317 28.25 8.86 -13.64
C ASP A 317 29.39 7.80 -13.64
N LYS A 318 30.59 8.22 -14.02
CA LYS A 318 31.78 7.33 -14.05
C LYS A 318 32.26 6.93 -12.67
N GLN A 319 31.84 7.60 -11.63
CA GLN A 319 32.12 7.29 -10.22
C GLN A 319 31.11 6.30 -9.63
N GLY A 320 30.05 5.98 -10.37
CA GLY A 320 28.98 5.08 -9.95
C GLY A 320 27.88 5.77 -9.14
N GLU A 321 27.90 7.11 -9.05
CA GLU A 321 26.87 7.88 -8.39
C GLU A 321 25.66 8.07 -9.33
N VAL A 322 24.45 8.00 -8.78
CA VAL A 322 23.23 8.17 -9.57
C VAL A 322 22.69 9.59 -9.42
N ILE A 323 22.41 10.23 -10.53
CA ILE A 323 21.73 11.51 -10.60
C ILE A 323 20.29 11.25 -11.00
N VAL A 324 19.35 11.68 -10.16
CA VAL A 324 17.91 11.61 -10.42
C VAL A 324 17.45 13.01 -10.82
N SER A 325 16.96 13.16 -12.04
CA SER A 325 16.49 14.44 -12.59
C SER A 325 15.00 14.34 -12.89
N VAL A 326 14.22 15.32 -12.43
CA VAL A 326 12.78 15.39 -12.67
C VAL A 326 12.46 16.58 -13.56
N TYR A 327 11.69 16.32 -14.59
CA TYR A 327 11.28 17.29 -15.60
C TYR A 327 9.76 17.39 -15.66
N GLU A 328 9.24 18.55 -16.03
CA GLU A 328 7.81 18.79 -16.26
C GLU A 328 7.56 19.53 -17.57
N ILE A 329 6.41 19.26 -18.18
CA ILE A 329 5.88 20.01 -19.32
C ILE A 329 4.38 20.19 -19.18
N GLU A 330 3.87 21.37 -19.54
CA GLU A 330 2.44 21.63 -19.69
C GLU A 330 1.93 20.99 -20.98
N LYS A 331 0.74 20.38 -20.96
CA LYS A 331 0.12 19.72 -22.12
C LYS A 331 -0.44 20.70 -23.13
#